data_4b0c6900a81d114ed38f336e1e2ae2c7
#
_entry.id   4b0c6900a81d114ed38f336e1e2ae2c7
#
_cell.length_a   1.000
_cell.length_b   1.000
_cell.length_c   1.000
_cell.angle_alpha   90.00
_cell.angle_beta   90.00
_cell.angle_gamma   90.00
#
_symmetry.space_group_name_H-M   'P 1'
#
loop_
_entity.id
_entity.type
_entity.pdbx_description
1 polymer ?
#
loop_
_entity_poly.entity_id
_entity_poly.type
_entity_poly.pdbx_seq_one_letter_code
_entity_poly.pdbx_strand_id
1 'polypeptide(L)'
;MKIRLAGAQLPVTVDIQANKKEILKAIDWAKENEVNHLLTPEAALSGYMSGWQKNMNEITDALKEIEEHQSKSGLCLHLGTNNKEPDKYGDVFRNQIRHYNPDGVLYGTTFKYYPMPEEGVLAKDSEEPLVPVQLVKSDSTNPDEIPMAVALICNDMWGYGEGGNESISNKAVDLSRVDVMLHATNGRNYPDHDFRRDVYDSWHDIHFKMTTVNCAIPILTVDSCTPWDATPEDDINEFQTSSQSGFIDFLGWKTNVPRKGRQYFYYDLDVSETTIRKFAKHLLQNNIKLNP
;
A
#
# COMPACT_ATOMS: atom_id res chain seq x y z
N MET A 1 -18.13 -13.29 2.44
CA MET A 1 -18.00 -12.44 1.23
C MET A 1 -16.55 -12.49 0.78
N LYS A 2 -16.32 -12.76 -0.50
CA LYS A 2 -14.96 -12.79 -1.06
C LYS A 2 -14.65 -11.47 -1.78
N ILE A 3 -13.46 -10.97 -1.57
CA ILE A 3 -12.92 -9.74 -2.20
C ILE A 3 -11.58 -10.12 -2.82
N ARG A 4 -11.40 -9.86 -4.12
CA ARG A 4 -10.13 -10.08 -4.80
C ARG A 4 -9.24 -8.85 -4.66
N LEU A 5 -8.21 -9.01 -3.84
CA LEU A 5 -7.17 -8.01 -3.60
C LEU A 5 -5.98 -8.31 -4.49
N ALA A 6 -5.47 -7.34 -5.20
CA ALA A 6 -4.31 -7.51 -6.08
C ALA A 6 -3.20 -6.51 -5.76
N GLY A 7 -1.98 -6.93 -6.04
CA GLY A 7 -0.79 -6.11 -6.01
C GLY A 7 -0.06 -6.10 -7.34
N ALA A 8 0.49 -4.96 -7.70
CA ALA A 8 1.33 -4.78 -8.88
C ALA A 8 2.74 -4.37 -8.45
N GLN A 9 3.70 -5.31 -8.47
CA GLN A 9 5.11 -5.02 -8.34
C GLN A 9 5.57 -4.37 -9.64
N LEU A 10 5.83 -3.07 -9.63
CA LEU A 10 6.12 -2.27 -10.81
C LEU A 10 7.54 -1.74 -10.81
N PRO A 11 8.14 -1.51 -11.98
CA PRO A 11 9.28 -0.62 -12.09
C PRO A 11 8.82 0.81 -11.80
N VAL A 12 9.44 1.46 -10.84
CA VAL A 12 9.23 2.87 -10.49
C VAL A 12 10.49 3.63 -10.89
N THR A 13 10.35 4.55 -11.82
CA THR A 13 11.48 5.31 -12.39
C THR A 13 11.33 6.80 -12.14
N VAL A 14 12.32 7.57 -12.55
CA VAL A 14 12.25 9.05 -12.52
C VAL A 14 11.36 9.62 -13.64
N ASP A 15 10.93 8.80 -14.59
CA ASP A 15 10.09 9.18 -15.74
C ASP A 15 8.61 8.93 -15.43
N ILE A 16 7.84 10.00 -15.28
CA ILE A 16 6.41 9.96 -14.95
C ILE A 16 5.58 9.28 -16.05
N GLN A 17 5.94 9.47 -17.33
CA GLN A 17 5.19 8.85 -18.43
C GLN A 17 5.43 7.33 -18.51
N ALA A 18 6.66 6.90 -18.26
CA ALA A 18 6.99 5.49 -18.14
C ALA A 18 6.22 4.86 -16.96
N ASN A 19 6.23 5.50 -15.80
CA ASN A 19 5.49 5.06 -14.62
C ASN A 19 3.98 4.99 -14.88
N LYS A 20 3.39 6.04 -15.47
CA LYS A 20 1.97 6.05 -15.87
C LYS A 20 1.64 4.84 -16.76
N LYS A 21 2.45 4.57 -17.77
CA LYS A 21 2.24 3.43 -18.69
C LYS A 21 2.22 2.10 -17.94
N GLU A 22 3.08 1.90 -16.94
CA GLU A 22 3.11 0.69 -16.13
C GLU A 22 1.86 0.58 -15.24
N ILE A 23 1.39 1.69 -14.66
CA ILE A 23 0.15 1.73 -13.87
C ILE A 23 -1.07 1.39 -14.73
N LEU A 24 -1.19 1.95 -15.95
CA LEU A 24 -2.29 1.64 -16.87
C LEU A 24 -2.32 0.15 -17.24
N LYS A 25 -1.16 -0.47 -17.52
CA LYS A 25 -1.06 -1.93 -17.76
C LYS A 25 -1.52 -2.74 -16.55
N ALA A 26 -1.18 -2.30 -15.33
CA ALA A 26 -1.61 -2.97 -14.12
C ALA A 26 -3.13 -2.90 -13.94
N ILE A 27 -3.76 -1.77 -14.26
CA ILE A 27 -5.21 -1.59 -14.25
C ILE A 27 -5.88 -2.52 -15.27
N ASP A 28 -5.35 -2.60 -16.50
CA ASP A 28 -5.89 -3.47 -17.54
C ASP A 28 -5.80 -4.94 -17.12
N TRP A 29 -4.64 -5.38 -16.62
CA TRP A 29 -4.48 -6.74 -16.10
C TRP A 29 -5.43 -7.02 -14.94
N ALA A 30 -5.60 -6.08 -14.02
CA ALA A 30 -6.49 -6.24 -12.87
C ALA A 30 -7.96 -6.37 -13.31
N LYS A 31 -8.38 -5.60 -14.30
CA LYS A 31 -9.71 -5.70 -14.91
C LYS A 31 -9.95 -7.07 -15.55
N GLU A 32 -8.98 -7.56 -16.34
CA GLU A 32 -9.05 -8.88 -16.99
C GLU A 32 -9.13 -10.03 -15.97
N ASN A 33 -8.58 -9.84 -14.77
CA ASN A 33 -8.59 -10.81 -13.68
C ASN A 33 -9.68 -10.57 -12.63
N GLU A 34 -10.69 -9.73 -12.92
CA GLU A 34 -11.83 -9.45 -12.05
C GLU A 34 -11.42 -8.98 -10.64
N VAL A 35 -10.36 -8.17 -10.56
CA VAL A 35 -9.85 -7.62 -9.31
C VAL A 35 -10.82 -6.57 -8.76
N ASN A 36 -11.06 -6.61 -7.44
CA ASN A 36 -11.85 -5.60 -6.77
C ASN A 36 -10.98 -4.41 -6.32
N HIS A 37 -9.78 -4.67 -5.82
CA HIS A 37 -8.84 -3.67 -5.34
C HIS A 37 -7.44 -3.93 -5.85
N LEU A 38 -6.82 -2.92 -6.46
CA LEU A 38 -5.44 -2.94 -6.94
C LEU A 38 -4.57 -1.98 -6.12
N LEU A 39 -3.48 -2.49 -5.54
CA LEU A 39 -2.46 -1.71 -4.86
C LEU A 39 -1.21 -1.58 -5.74
N THR A 40 -0.68 -0.37 -5.87
CA THR A 40 0.61 -0.09 -6.51
C THR A 40 1.71 0.20 -5.48
N PRO A 41 3.00 0.15 -5.85
CA PRO A 41 4.09 0.54 -4.95
C PRO A 41 3.98 1.99 -4.45
N GLU A 42 4.70 2.28 -3.40
CA GLU A 42 4.95 3.64 -2.94
C GLU A 42 5.58 4.48 -4.05
N ALA A 43 5.10 5.72 -4.22
CA ALA A 43 5.56 6.67 -5.23
C ALA A 43 5.51 6.13 -6.68
N ALA A 44 4.64 5.17 -6.96
CA ALA A 44 4.55 4.46 -8.25
C ALA A 44 4.41 5.40 -9.45
N LEU A 45 3.72 6.54 -9.30
CA LEU A 45 3.56 7.51 -10.39
C LEU A 45 4.71 8.53 -10.42
N SER A 46 5.01 9.14 -9.29
CA SER A 46 5.90 10.30 -9.23
C SER A 46 7.40 9.96 -9.27
N GLY A 47 7.74 8.68 -9.03
CA GLY A 47 9.10 8.31 -8.65
C GLY A 47 9.38 8.63 -7.17
N TYR A 48 10.43 8.00 -6.61
CA TYR A 48 10.72 8.05 -5.19
C TYR A 48 11.63 9.23 -4.80
N MET A 49 12.72 9.45 -5.54
CA MET A 49 13.73 10.44 -5.23
C MET A 49 13.23 11.87 -5.38
N SER A 50 13.68 12.78 -4.51
CA SER A 50 13.39 14.22 -4.61
C SER A 50 13.80 14.78 -5.98
N GLY A 51 12.98 15.70 -6.49
CA GLY A 51 13.14 16.27 -7.85
C GLY A 51 11.86 16.20 -8.64
N TRP A 52 10.97 15.26 -8.31
CA TRP A 52 9.61 15.14 -8.88
C TRP A 52 8.77 16.42 -8.66
N GLN A 53 9.08 17.23 -7.65
CA GLN A 53 8.40 18.50 -7.36
C GLN A 53 8.42 19.48 -8.55
N LYS A 54 9.44 19.38 -9.40
CA LYS A 54 9.56 20.21 -10.61
C LYS A 54 8.56 19.80 -11.70
N ASN A 55 8.03 18.57 -11.60
CA ASN A 55 7.17 17.95 -12.60
C ASN A 55 5.70 17.87 -12.15
N MET A 56 5.28 18.74 -11.21
CA MET A 56 3.93 18.71 -10.65
C MET A 56 2.81 18.80 -11.69
N ASN A 57 3.00 19.59 -12.75
CA ASN A 57 2.00 19.67 -13.84
C ASN A 57 1.87 18.32 -14.56
N GLU A 58 2.98 17.67 -14.84
CA GLU A 58 2.99 16.35 -15.49
C GLU A 58 2.36 15.27 -14.60
N ILE A 59 2.64 15.28 -13.29
CA ILE A 59 2.00 14.38 -12.31
C ILE A 59 0.50 14.62 -12.30
N THR A 60 0.06 15.89 -12.29
CA THR A 60 -1.36 16.25 -12.28
C THR A 60 -2.08 15.77 -13.55
N ASP A 61 -1.45 15.92 -14.72
CA ASP A 61 -2.05 15.47 -15.98
C ASP A 61 -2.05 13.94 -16.07
N ALA A 62 -1.00 13.27 -15.63
CA ALA A 62 -0.93 11.82 -15.53
C ALA A 62 -1.99 11.24 -14.56
N LEU A 63 -2.25 11.90 -13.44
CA LEU A 63 -3.32 11.51 -12.51
C LEU A 63 -4.69 11.55 -13.19
N LYS A 64 -5.02 12.61 -13.93
CA LYS A 64 -6.29 12.71 -14.67
C LYS A 64 -6.47 11.57 -15.69
N GLU A 65 -5.41 11.24 -16.43
CA GLU A 65 -5.44 10.13 -17.39
C GLU A 65 -5.63 8.78 -16.70
N ILE A 66 -4.97 8.55 -15.55
CA ILE A 66 -5.14 7.34 -14.75
C ILE A 66 -6.57 7.26 -14.20
N GLU A 67 -7.11 8.36 -13.66
CA GLU A 67 -8.48 8.46 -13.14
C GLU A 67 -9.51 8.12 -14.23
N GLU A 68 -9.36 8.71 -15.42
CA GLU A 68 -10.22 8.42 -16.56
C GLU A 68 -10.15 6.97 -17.02
N HIS A 69 -8.95 6.38 -17.05
CA HIS A 69 -8.75 4.98 -17.44
C HIS A 69 -9.33 4.03 -16.39
N GLN A 70 -9.05 4.30 -15.13
CA GLN A 70 -9.49 3.49 -13.99
C GLN A 70 -11.02 3.49 -13.86
N SER A 71 -11.71 4.61 -14.11
CA SER A 71 -13.17 4.70 -14.07
C SER A 71 -13.87 3.73 -15.03
N LYS A 72 -13.18 3.27 -16.08
CA LYS A 72 -13.66 2.29 -17.06
C LYS A 72 -13.35 0.84 -16.67
N SER A 73 -12.60 0.64 -15.60
CA SER A 73 -12.18 -0.68 -15.14
C SER A 73 -13.16 -1.34 -14.17
N GLY A 74 -13.87 -0.54 -13.37
CA GLY A 74 -14.81 -1.02 -12.36
C GLY A 74 -14.13 -1.54 -11.08
N LEU A 75 -12.81 -1.32 -10.91
CA LEU A 75 -12.05 -1.69 -9.71
C LEU A 75 -11.75 -0.47 -8.82
N CYS A 76 -11.45 -0.70 -7.56
CA CYS A 76 -10.83 0.31 -6.70
C CYS A 76 -9.32 0.34 -6.93
N LEU A 77 -8.75 1.55 -7.05
CA LEU A 77 -7.30 1.73 -7.19
C LEU A 77 -6.72 2.40 -5.93
N HIS A 78 -5.64 1.82 -5.41
CA HIS A 78 -4.83 2.39 -4.33
C HIS A 78 -3.47 2.76 -4.92
N LEU A 79 -3.34 4.03 -5.33
CA LEU A 79 -2.21 4.53 -6.12
C LEU A 79 -1.18 5.24 -5.25
N GLY A 80 0.04 4.69 -5.18
CA GLY A 80 1.18 5.35 -4.55
C GLY A 80 1.72 6.49 -5.43
N THR A 81 1.84 7.69 -4.85
CA THR A 81 2.41 8.86 -5.53
C THR A 81 2.85 9.91 -4.52
N ASN A 82 3.80 10.76 -4.90
CA ASN A 82 4.02 12.02 -4.23
C ASN A 82 3.11 13.09 -4.87
N ASN A 83 2.61 14.00 -4.07
CA ASN A 83 1.79 15.11 -4.57
C ASN A 83 1.87 16.33 -3.66
N LYS A 84 1.36 17.45 -4.17
CA LYS A 84 1.18 18.68 -3.42
C LYS A 84 -0.22 18.72 -2.82
N GLU A 85 -0.29 18.92 -1.51
CA GLU A 85 -1.56 18.89 -0.77
C GLU A 85 -1.72 20.15 0.09
N PRO A 86 -2.94 20.65 0.27
CA PRO A 86 -3.19 21.74 1.22
C PRO A 86 -2.98 21.26 2.67
N ASP A 87 -2.37 22.12 3.47
CA ASP A 87 -2.13 21.91 4.89
C ASP A 87 -2.43 23.20 5.67
N LYS A 88 -2.49 23.13 6.99
CA LYS A 88 -2.65 24.30 7.87
C LYS A 88 -1.52 25.34 7.74
N TYR A 89 -0.39 24.96 7.18
CA TYR A 89 0.76 25.81 6.92
C TYR A 89 0.88 26.27 5.46
N GLY A 90 -0.10 25.98 4.62
CA GLY A 90 -0.09 26.22 3.18
C GLY A 90 0.06 24.91 2.40
N ASP A 91 0.41 25.02 1.11
CA ASP A 91 0.63 23.84 0.28
C ASP A 91 1.92 23.13 0.67
N VAL A 92 1.84 21.84 0.92
CA VAL A 92 2.96 20.98 1.30
C VAL A 92 3.08 19.79 0.36
N PHE A 93 4.27 19.22 0.28
CA PHE A 93 4.51 17.98 -0.45
C PHE A 93 4.35 16.78 0.46
N ARG A 94 3.60 15.77 0.01
CA ARG A 94 3.29 14.54 0.75
C ARG A 94 3.56 13.30 -0.09
N ASN A 95 4.13 12.27 0.52
CA ASN A 95 4.07 10.91 0.00
C ASN A 95 2.75 10.29 0.44
N GLN A 96 2.01 9.71 -0.51
CA GLN A 96 0.62 9.32 -0.28
C GLN A 96 0.19 8.11 -1.10
N ILE A 97 -0.85 7.44 -0.61
CA ILE A 97 -1.68 6.52 -1.37
C ILE A 97 -3.02 7.20 -1.62
N ARG A 98 -3.38 7.39 -2.88
CA ARG A 98 -4.68 7.92 -3.29
C ARG A 98 -5.65 6.76 -3.50
N HIS A 99 -6.81 6.82 -2.88
CA HIS A 99 -7.83 5.77 -2.94
C HIS A 99 -8.95 6.19 -3.88
N TYR A 100 -9.08 5.48 -5.00
CA TYR A 100 -10.13 5.71 -6.00
C TYR A 100 -11.17 4.60 -5.93
N ASN A 101 -12.45 4.97 -5.97
CA ASN A 101 -13.55 4.03 -6.07
C ASN A 101 -13.70 3.47 -7.51
N PRO A 102 -14.60 2.50 -7.76
CA PRO A 102 -14.79 1.94 -9.09
C PRO A 102 -15.21 2.95 -10.18
N ASP A 103 -15.74 4.10 -9.78
CA ASP A 103 -16.18 5.16 -10.70
C ASP A 103 -15.06 6.17 -11.02
N GLY A 104 -13.83 5.95 -10.53
CA GLY A 104 -12.68 6.84 -10.75
C GLY A 104 -12.62 8.04 -9.80
N VAL A 105 -13.51 8.11 -8.82
CA VAL A 105 -13.56 9.24 -7.88
C VAL A 105 -12.62 9.00 -6.72
N LEU A 106 -11.75 9.97 -6.44
CA LEU A 106 -10.92 9.99 -5.24
C LEU A 106 -11.81 10.13 -4.02
N TYR A 107 -11.79 9.13 -3.12
CA TYR A 107 -12.60 9.13 -1.92
C TYR A 107 -11.80 9.17 -0.61
N GLY A 108 -10.47 9.09 -0.70
CA GLY A 108 -9.58 9.17 0.45
C GLY A 108 -8.12 9.22 0.05
N THR A 109 -7.29 9.63 1.01
CA THR A 109 -5.83 9.68 0.85
C THR A 109 -5.17 9.29 2.16
N THR A 110 -4.23 8.35 2.09
CA THR A 110 -3.33 8.02 3.20
C THR A 110 -2.01 8.73 2.98
N PHE A 111 -1.50 9.43 3.99
CA PHE A 111 -0.22 10.11 3.96
C PHE A 111 0.83 9.37 4.77
N LYS A 112 2.09 9.43 4.34
CA LYS A 112 3.22 8.83 5.03
C LYS A 112 3.56 9.60 6.31
N TYR A 113 3.76 8.86 7.41
CA TYR A 113 4.12 9.41 8.71
C TYR A 113 5.65 9.50 8.89
N TYR A 114 6.40 8.54 8.36
CA TYR A 114 7.85 8.45 8.51
C TYR A 114 8.56 8.48 7.15
N PRO A 115 8.56 9.63 6.44
CA PRO A 115 9.27 9.75 5.17
C PRO A 115 10.79 9.70 5.39
N MET A 116 11.50 9.25 4.36
CA MET A 116 12.94 9.36 4.29
C MET A 116 13.35 10.76 3.79
N PRO A 117 14.50 11.29 4.20
CA PRO A 117 14.96 12.61 3.73
C PRO A 117 15.07 12.73 2.20
N GLU A 118 15.38 11.62 1.53
CA GLU A 118 15.55 11.54 0.08
C GLU A 118 14.25 11.80 -0.69
N GLU A 119 13.09 11.61 -0.07
CA GLU A 119 11.78 11.80 -0.71
C GLU A 119 11.43 13.28 -0.92
N GLY A 120 11.97 14.18 -0.09
CA GLY A 120 11.69 15.62 -0.16
C GLY A 120 10.24 15.98 0.16
N VAL A 121 9.61 15.26 1.07
CA VAL A 121 8.22 15.44 1.53
C VAL A 121 8.17 15.76 3.02
N LEU A 122 7.05 16.32 3.48
CA LEU A 122 6.77 16.50 4.90
C LEU A 122 6.04 15.28 5.47
N ALA A 123 6.44 14.89 6.67
CA ALA A 123 5.75 13.86 7.45
C ALA A 123 4.33 14.29 7.80
N LYS A 124 3.41 13.33 7.84
CA LYS A 124 2.10 13.51 8.48
C LYS A 124 2.29 13.53 10.00
N ASP A 125 1.41 14.21 10.69
CA ASP A 125 1.41 14.20 12.16
C ASP A 125 1.11 12.77 12.66
N SER A 126 2.04 12.19 13.40
CA SER A 126 1.93 10.81 13.88
C SER A 126 0.90 10.63 15.00
N GLU A 127 0.36 11.72 15.55
CA GLU A 127 -0.74 11.68 16.52
C GLU A 127 -2.11 11.55 15.84
N GLU A 128 -2.18 11.86 14.53
CA GLU A 128 -3.41 11.66 13.78
C GLU A 128 -3.67 10.17 13.53
N PRO A 129 -4.89 9.69 13.74
CA PRO A 129 -5.22 8.28 13.52
C PRO A 129 -5.16 7.92 12.03
N LEU A 130 -4.80 6.65 11.76
CA LEU A 130 -4.98 6.08 10.43
C LEU A 130 -6.47 6.07 10.06
N VAL A 131 -6.76 6.46 8.82
CA VAL A 131 -8.15 6.48 8.32
C VAL A 131 -8.44 5.16 7.61
N PRO A 132 -9.39 4.36 8.13
CA PRO A 132 -9.81 3.15 7.45
C PRO A 132 -10.48 3.44 6.10
N VAL A 133 -10.19 2.58 5.13
CA VAL A 133 -10.70 2.63 3.76
C VAL A 133 -11.71 1.51 3.55
N GLN A 134 -12.90 1.83 3.04
CA GLN A 134 -13.90 0.80 2.74
C GLN A 134 -13.47 -0.06 1.56
N LEU A 135 -13.61 -1.38 1.72
CA LEU A 135 -13.32 -2.35 0.64
C LEU A 135 -14.53 -2.65 -0.26
N VAL A 136 -15.71 -2.23 0.12
CA VAL A 136 -16.92 -2.38 -0.69
C VAL A 136 -17.80 -1.15 -0.52
N LYS A 137 -18.50 -0.76 -1.58
CA LYS A 137 -19.60 0.18 -1.48
C LYS A 137 -20.75 -0.53 -0.76
N SER A 138 -21.11 -0.09 0.41
CA SER A 138 -22.18 -0.69 1.22
C SER A 138 -23.18 0.38 1.65
N ASP A 139 -24.47 0.05 1.50
CA ASP A 139 -25.56 0.85 2.05
C ASP A 139 -25.87 0.46 3.51
N SER A 140 -25.11 -0.49 4.08
CA SER A 140 -25.28 -0.88 5.48
C SER A 140 -24.92 0.28 6.41
N THR A 141 -25.78 0.54 7.35
CA THR A 141 -25.53 1.49 8.44
C THR A 141 -24.78 0.83 9.60
N ASN A 142 -24.61 -0.50 9.56
CA ASN A 142 -23.82 -1.24 10.54
C ASN A 142 -22.35 -1.26 10.13
N PRO A 143 -21.46 -0.53 10.81
CA PRO A 143 -20.06 -0.48 10.48
C PRO A 143 -19.36 -1.86 10.59
N ASP A 144 -19.90 -2.77 11.42
CA ASP A 144 -19.33 -4.12 11.59
C ASP A 144 -19.58 -5.03 10.39
N GLU A 145 -20.46 -4.65 9.48
CA GLU A 145 -20.75 -5.38 8.24
C GLU A 145 -19.91 -4.91 7.06
N ILE A 146 -19.30 -3.74 7.16
CA ILE A 146 -18.52 -3.12 6.08
C ILE A 146 -17.06 -3.58 6.20
N PRO A 147 -16.53 -4.27 5.20
CA PRO A 147 -15.11 -4.62 5.19
C PRO A 147 -14.23 -3.38 5.05
N MET A 148 -13.20 -3.32 5.88
CA MET A 148 -12.31 -2.16 5.97
C MET A 148 -10.85 -2.56 5.76
N ALA A 149 -10.11 -1.67 5.15
CA ALA A 149 -8.65 -1.73 5.10
C ALA A 149 -8.04 -0.49 5.76
N VAL A 150 -6.78 -0.60 6.17
CA VAL A 150 -5.91 0.55 6.41
C VAL A 150 -4.74 0.49 5.46
N ALA A 151 -4.27 1.65 5.00
CA ALA A 151 -3.08 1.72 4.16
C ALA A 151 -1.89 2.22 4.98
N LEU A 152 -0.72 1.63 4.72
CA LEU A 152 0.57 1.98 5.31
C LEU A 152 1.59 2.19 4.20
N ILE A 153 2.52 3.12 4.40
CA ILE A 153 3.53 3.46 3.42
C ILE A 153 4.92 3.17 4.00
N CYS A 154 5.55 2.11 3.50
CA CYS A 154 6.94 1.75 3.78
C CYS A 154 7.30 1.80 5.28
N ASN A 155 8.06 2.82 5.72
CA ASN A 155 8.53 2.98 7.09
C ASN A 155 7.42 3.06 8.15
N ASP A 156 6.21 3.38 7.77
CA ASP A 156 5.07 3.43 8.70
C ASP A 156 4.79 2.05 9.32
N MET A 157 5.12 0.98 8.60
CA MET A 157 5.03 -0.38 9.13
C MET A 157 6.20 -0.74 10.04
N TRP A 158 7.39 -0.19 9.75
CA TRP A 158 8.61 -0.62 10.41
C TRP A 158 8.91 0.09 11.73
N GLY A 159 8.30 1.24 11.98
CA GLY A 159 8.49 1.97 13.24
C GLY A 159 9.81 2.71 13.36
N TYR A 160 10.38 3.20 12.28
CA TYR A 160 11.56 4.07 12.27
C TYR A 160 11.21 5.52 12.58
N GLY A 161 10.79 5.85 13.78
CA GLY A 161 10.64 7.22 14.21
C GLY A 161 11.85 7.72 15.03
N GLU A 162 12.17 9.00 14.97
CA GLU A 162 13.04 9.63 15.97
C GLU A 162 12.43 9.41 17.35
N GLY A 163 13.16 8.78 18.25
CA GLY A 163 12.67 8.43 19.59
C GLY A 163 12.11 7.00 19.72
N GLY A 164 12.17 6.23 18.66
CA GLY A 164 12.08 4.77 18.67
C GLY A 164 10.70 4.22 18.94
N ASN A 165 10.17 3.54 18.03
CA ASN A 165 9.74 2.23 18.41
C ASN A 165 8.29 1.85 18.29
N GLU A 166 7.39 2.70 17.86
CA GLU A 166 6.06 2.23 17.58
C GLU A 166 5.77 2.36 16.09
N SER A 167 5.60 1.21 15.43
CA SER A 167 4.97 1.18 14.13
C SER A 167 3.65 1.93 14.17
N ILE A 168 3.35 2.73 13.16
CA ILE A 168 2.03 3.38 13.03
C ILE A 168 0.91 2.34 13.03
N SER A 169 1.17 1.12 12.57
CA SER A 169 0.20 0.02 12.66
C SER A 169 -0.25 -0.30 14.09
N ASN A 170 0.54 0.05 15.11
CA ASN A 170 0.20 -0.13 16.51
C ASN A 170 -0.50 1.09 17.13
N LYS A 171 -0.48 2.23 16.40
CA LYS A 171 -0.99 3.49 16.89
C LYS A 171 -2.37 3.75 16.37
N ALA A 172 -3.40 3.70 16.91
CA ALA A 172 -4.51 4.59 16.56
C ALA A 172 -5.60 4.10 15.61
N VAL A 173 -5.62 2.87 15.25
CA VAL A 173 -6.80 2.33 14.61
C VAL A 173 -7.52 1.50 15.65
N ASP A 174 -8.84 1.67 15.71
CA ASP A 174 -9.67 0.59 16.24
C ASP A 174 -9.50 -0.60 15.26
N LEU A 175 -8.36 -1.31 15.43
CA LEU A 175 -7.97 -2.43 14.58
C LEU A 175 -9.01 -3.56 14.62
N SER A 176 -9.94 -3.51 15.59
CA SER A 176 -11.07 -4.43 15.67
C SER A 176 -12.01 -4.35 14.47
N ARG A 177 -11.86 -3.29 13.65
CA ARG A 177 -12.69 -3.05 12.46
C ARG A 177 -11.92 -3.17 11.14
N VAL A 178 -10.65 -3.57 11.18
CA VAL A 178 -9.82 -3.68 9.99
C VAL A 178 -9.66 -5.12 9.56
N ASP A 179 -10.03 -5.43 8.33
CA ASP A 179 -9.95 -6.79 7.77
C ASP A 179 -8.63 -7.06 7.06
N VAL A 180 -7.93 -6.02 6.55
CA VAL A 180 -6.65 -6.13 5.87
C VAL A 180 -5.84 -4.83 5.94
N MET A 181 -4.52 -4.95 6.00
CA MET A 181 -3.58 -3.84 5.78
C MET A 181 -3.12 -3.83 4.32
N LEU A 182 -3.10 -2.65 3.71
CA LEU A 182 -2.55 -2.41 2.38
C LEU A 182 -1.19 -1.71 2.57
N HIS A 183 -0.11 -2.40 2.28
CA HIS A 183 1.24 -1.88 2.47
C HIS A 183 1.92 -1.63 1.13
N ALA A 184 2.15 -0.36 0.80
CA ALA A 184 2.91 0.07 -0.37
C ALA A 184 4.32 0.47 0.06
N THR A 185 5.34 -0.07 -0.59
CA THR A 185 6.73 0.26 -0.29
C THR A 185 7.54 0.48 -1.56
N ASN A 186 8.63 1.21 -1.43
CA ASN A 186 9.65 1.40 -2.45
C ASN A 186 11.00 1.41 -1.74
N GLY A 187 11.47 0.21 -1.44
CA GLY A 187 12.67 0.04 -0.65
C GLY A 187 13.95 0.19 -1.48
N ARG A 188 15.10 0.16 -0.79
CA ARG A 188 16.41 0.10 -1.46
C ARG A 188 16.59 -1.27 -2.09
N ASN A 189 16.59 -1.29 -3.41
CA ASN A 189 16.87 -2.51 -4.17
C ASN A 189 18.39 -2.66 -4.33
N TYR A 190 18.91 -3.79 -3.91
CA TYR A 190 20.34 -4.10 -4.03
C TYR A 190 20.58 -5.13 -5.13
N PRO A 191 21.71 -5.04 -5.86
CA PRO A 191 22.11 -6.11 -6.76
C PRO A 191 22.24 -7.45 -6.04
N ASP A 192 22.07 -8.55 -6.76
CA ASP A 192 22.09 -9.91 -6.21
C ASP A 192 23.34 -10.27 -5.39
N HIS A 193 24.48 -9.67 -5.72
CA HIS A 193 25.76 -9.93 -5.05
C HIS A 193 25.99 -9.09 -3.78
N ASP A 194 25.06 -8.18 -3.45
CA ASP A 194 25.20 -7.31 -2.27
C ASP A 194 24.62 -8.01 -1.02
N PHE A 195 25.49 -8.30 -0.05
CA PHE A 195 25.11 -8.97 1.20
C PHE A 195 24.06 -8.20 2.01
N ARG A 196 23.95 -6.89 1.84
CA ARG A 196 22.94 -6.05 2.51
C ARG A 196 21.52 -6.50 2.15
N ARG A 197 21.33 -7.03 0.98
CA ARG A 197 20.06 -7.61 0.56
C ARG A 197 19.56 -8.66 1.54
N ASP A 198 20.39 -9.66 1.88
CA ASP A 198 19.99 -10.77 2.74
C ASP A 198 19.61 -10.31 4.16
N VAL A 199 20.28 -9.26 4.64
CA VAL A 199 19.94 -8.62 5.92
C VAL A 199 18.57 -7.96 5.85
N TYR A 200 18.31 -7.16 4.82
CA TYR A 200 17.02 -6.49 4.64
C TYR A 200 15.88 -7.47 4.40
N ASP A 201 16.11 -8.53 3.62
CA ASP A 201 15.13 -9.57 3.35
C ASP A 201 14.64 -10.21 4.64
N SER A 202 15.57 -10.66 5.49
CA SER A 202 15.25 -11.27 6.77
C SER A 202 14.52 -10.30 7.70
N TRP A 203 14.95 -9.04 7.71
CA TRP A 203 14.38 -8.00 8.54
C TRP A 203 12.93 -7.69 8.14
N HIS A 204 12.64 -7.50 6.85
CA HIS A 204 11.28 -7.25 6.34
C HIS A 204 10.36 -8.45 6.61
N ASP A 205 10.81 -9.67 6.34
CA ASP A 205 10.01 -10.88 6.56
C ASP A 205 9.62 -11.06 8.03
N ILE A 206 10.55 -10.78 8.96
CA ILE A 206 10.28 -10.80 10.40
C ILE A 206 9.22 -9.74 10.76
N HIS A 207 9.33 -8.51 10.24
CA HIS A 207 8.37 -7.45 10.55
C HIS A 207 6.97 -7.76 10.01
N PHE A 208 6.84 -8.29 8.79
CA PHE A 208 5.55 -8.73 8.28
C PHE A 208 4.91 -9.79 9.21
N LYS A 209 5.66 -10.80 9.60
CA LYS A 209 5.18 -11.85 10.50
C LYS A 209 4.79 -11.30 11.87
N MET A 210 5.63 -10.45 12.46
CA MET A 210 5.33 -9.82 13.75
C MET A 210 4.07 -8.97 13.68
N THR A 211 3.91 -8.16 12.64
CA THR A 211 2.73 -7.30 12.48
C THR A 211 1.46 -8.12 12.32
N THR A 212 1.47 -9.17 11.46
CA THR A 212 0.29 -10.03 11.29
C THR A 212 -0.08 -10.79 12.56
N VAL A 213 0.88 -11.17 13.39
CA VAL A 213 0.62 -11.83 14.69
C VAL A 213 0.10 -10.83 15.72
N ASN A 214 0.75 -9.68 15.85
CA ASN A 214 0.42 -8.70 16.89
C ASN A 214 -0.94 -8.03 16.64
N CYS A 215 -1.23 -7.71 15.38
CA CYS A 215 -2.49 -7.05 15.01
C CYS A 215 -3.61 -8.05 14.66
N ALA A 216 -3.30 -9.32 14.46
CA ALA A 216 -4.22 -10.35 13.94
C ALA A 216 -4.86 -9.98 12.59
N ILE A 217 -4.20 -9.12 11.80
CA ILE A 217 -4.69 -8.59 10.51
C ILE A 217 -3.73 -9.03 9.40
N PRO A 218 -4.25 -9.60 8.28
CA PRO A 218 -3.42 -9.93 7.13
C PRO A 218 -2.95 -8.67 6.39
N ILE A 219 -1.87 -8.82 5.61
CA ILE A 219 -1.24 -7.74 4.87
C ILE A 219 -1.17 -8.10 3.39
N LEU A 220 -1.69 -7.22 2.52
CA LEU A 220 -1.32 -7.16 1.12
C LEU A 220 -0.14 -6.19 1.00
N THR A 221 1.01 -6.65 0.54
CA THR A 221 2.21 -5.81 0.40
C THR A 221 2.72 -5.80 -1.03
N VAL A 222 3.20 -4.64 -1.47
CA VAL A 222 3.74 -4.42 -2.82
C VAL A 222 4.99 -3.54 -2.74
N ASP A 223 6.07 -3.99 -3.37
CA ASP A 223 7.32 -3.24 -3.49
C ASP A 223 7.62 -2.87 -4.95
N SER A 224 8.43 -1.84 -5.15
CA SER A 224 9.03 -1.50 -6.46
C SER A 224 10.10 -2.52 -6.82
N CYS A 225 10.24 -2.82 -8.12
CA CYS A 225 11.28 -3.72 -8.63
C CYS A 225 12.49 -3.00 -9.24
N THR A 226 12.65 -1.71 -8.99
CA THR A 226 13.76 -0.89 -9.50
C THR A 226 14.41 -0.07 -8.40
N PRO A 227 15.69 0.32 -8.52
CA PRO A 227 16.33 1.31 -7.64
C PRO A 227 15.58 2.65 -7.65
N TRP A 228 15.81 3.46 -6.62
CA TRP A 228 15.12 4.75 -6.43
C TRP A 228 15.38 5.78 -7.53
N ASP A 229 16.55 5.71 -8.19
CA ASP A 229 17.00 6.59 -9.26
C ASP A 229 16.93 5.93 -10.65
N ALA A 230 16.22 4.81 -10.75
CA ALA A 230 16.08 4.08 -11.99
C ALA A 230 15.51 4.93 -13.12
N THR A 231 15.97 4.66 -14.32
CA THR A 231 15.47 5.21 -15.58
C THR A 231 14.71 4.14 -16.37
N PRO A 232 13.94 4.52 -17.41
CA PRO A 232 13.22 3.53 -18.23
C PRO A 232 14.14 2.55 -18.99
N GLU A 233 15.43 2.86 -19.12
CA GLU A 233 16.45 2.06 -19.83
C GLU A 233 17.07 0.99 -18.94
N ASP A 234 16.87 1.06 -17.61
CA ASP A 234 17.45 0.10 -16.67
C ASP A 234 16.79 -1.29 -16.81
N ASP A 235 17.58 -2.35 -16.69
CA ASP A 235 17.05 -3.71 -16.71
C ASP A 235 16.31 -4.01 -15.40
N ILE A 236 15.00 -4.09 -15.49
CA ILE A 236 14.12 -4.39 -14.35
C ILE A 236 14.38 -5.75 -13.70
N ASN A 237 15.18 -6.63 -14.32
CA ASN A 237 15.52 -7.94 -13.77
C ASN A 237 16.92 -7.97 -13.13
N GLU A 238 17.66 -6.88 -13.14
CA GLU A 238 18.97 -6.81 -12.50
C GLU A 238 18.88 -6.75 -10.98
N PHE A 239 17.84 -6.07 -10.46
CA PHE A 239 17.67 -5.82 -9.03
C PHE A 239 16.55 -6.68 -8.43
N GLN A 240 16.69 -7.02 -7.16
CA GLN A 240 15.61 -7.60 -6.38
C GLN A 240 14.91 -6.51 -5.55
N THR A 241 13.60 -6.68 -5.35
CA THR A 241 12.84 -5.84 -4.42
C THR A 241 13.43 -5.91 -3.02
N SER A 242 13.34 -4.84 -2.25
CA SER A 242 13.83 -4.80 -0.87
C SER A 242 13.00 -5.68 0.06
N SER A 243 11.71 -5.82 -0.24
CA SER A 243 10.77 -6.66 0.50
C SER A 243 9.99 -7.59 -0.42
N GLN A 244 9.39 -8.63 0.14
CA GLN A 244 8.52 -9.54 -0.60
C GLN A 244 7.21 -8.86 -0.97
N SER A 245 6.78 -8.96 -2.24
CA SER A 245 5.41 -8.63 -2.66
C SER A 245 4.51 -9.86 -2.57
N GLY A 246 3.31 -9.71 -2.02
CA GLY A 246 2.39 -10.82 -1.82
C GLY A 246 1.28 -10.54 -0.80
N PHE A 247 0.63 -11.61 -0.36
CA PHE A 247 -0.36 -11.58 0.71
C PHE A 247 0.09 -12.51 1.84
N ILE A 248 0.14 -11.99 3.06
CA ILE A 248 0.60 -12.71 4.26
C ILE A 248 -0.43 -12.57 5.39
N ASP A 249 -0.67 -13.66 6.13
CA ASP A 249 -1.40 -13.66 7.39
C ASP A 249 -0.53 -14.22 8.53
N PHE A 250 -1.09 -14.39 9.71
CA PHE A 250 -0.36 -14.91 10.87
C PHE A 250 0.15 -16.36 10.69
N LEU A 251 -0.37 -17.11 9.71
CA LEU A 251 0.11 -18.45 9.35
C LEU A 251 1.24 -18.40 8.30
N GLY A 252 1.55 -17.23 7.74
CA GLY A 252 2.58 -17.01 6.74
C GLY A 252 2.05 -16.60 5.37
N TRP A 253 2.93 -16.60 4.38
CA TRP A 253 2.60 -16.21 3.01
C TRP A 253 1.53 -17.11 2.39
N LYS A 254 0.46 -16.51 1.86
CA LYS A 254 -0.61 -17.17 1.11
C LYS A 254 -0.37 -17.08 -0.39
N THR A 255 0.18 -15.95 -0.83
CA THR A 255 0.72 -15.78 -2.16
C THR A 255 1.93 -14.87 -2.08
N ASN A 256 2.89 -15.09 -2.95
CA ASN A 256 4.04 -14.24 -3.14
C ASN A 256 4.53 -14.37 -4.58
N VAL A 257 5.24 -13.37 -5.06
CA VAL A 257 5.77 -13.34 -6.43
C VAL A 257 7.30 -13.28 -6.41
N PRO A 258 7.96 -13.63 -7.54
CA PRO A 258 9.39 -13.41 -7.69
C PRO A 258 9.75 -11.95 -7.36
N ARG A 259 10.85 -11.78 -6.65
CA ARG A 259 11.33 -10.45 -6.21
C ARG A 259 12.04 -9.67 -7.32
N LYS A 260 11.89 -10.07 -8.57
CA LYS A 260 12.50 -9.44 -9.74
C LYS A 260 11.47 -9.11 -10.79
N GLY A 261 11.71 -8.03 -11.48
CA GLY A 261 10.90 -7.61 -12.62
C GLY A 261 9.46 -7.26 -12.25
N ARG A 262 8.70 -6.93 -13.26
CA ARG A 262 7.27 -6.66 -13.13
C ARG A 262 6.52 -7.93 -12.79
N GLN A 263 5.70 -7.88 -11.72
CA GLN A 263 4.85 -8.98 -11.31
C GLN A 263 3.45 -8.46 -10.98
N TYR A 264 2.45 -9.24 -11.31
CA TYR A 264 1.07 -9.02 -10.90
C TYR A 264 0.58 -10.25 -10.15
N PHE A 265 -0.18 -10.05 -9.08
CA PHE A 265 -0.73 -11.14 -8.30
C PHE A 265 -2.04 -10.73 -7.65
N TYR A 266 -2.82 -11.71 -7.26
CA TYR A 266 -4.01 -11.48 -6.46
C TYR A 266 -4.19 -12.55 -5.38
N TYR A 267 -5.05 -12.22 -4.41
CA TYR A 267 -5.52 -13.13 -3.38
C TYR A 267 -7.01 -12.90 -3.14
N ASP A 268 -7.79 -13.99 -3.09
CA ASP A 268 -9.22 -13.95 -2.80
C ASP A 268 -9.42 -14.00 -1.28
N LEU A 269 -9.56 -12.85 -0.65
CA LEU A 269 -9.81 -12.71 0.78
C LEU A 269 -11.28 -13.03 1.08
N ASP A 270 -11.54 -14.06 1.89
CA ASP A 270 -12.86 -14.23 2.49
C ASP A 270 -12.95 -13.42 3.77
N VAL A 271 -13.64 -12.29 3.71
CA VAL A 271 -13.75 -11.34 4.82
C VAL A 271 -14.41 -11.99 6.05
N SER A 272 -15.34 -12.93 5.86
CA SER A 272 -15.99 -13.63 6.98
C SER A 272 -15.04 -14.55 7.74
N GLU A 273 -13.89 -14.86 7.15
CA GLU A 273 -12.87 -15.75 7.68
C GLU A 273 -11.67 -15.00 8.29
N THR A 274 -11.67 -13.65 8.27
CA THR A 274 -10.61 -12.88 8.93
C THR A 274 -10.59 -13.14 10.43
N THR A 275 -9.41 -13.14 11.02
CA THR A 275 -9.23 -13.48 12.44
C THR A 275 -10.04 -12.55 13.34
N ILE A 276 -10.08 -11.28 13.01
CA ILE A 276 -10.83 -10.26 13.77
C ILE A 276 -12.33 -10.55 13.79
N ARG A 277 -12.91 -10.91 12.63
CA ARG A 277 -14.35 -11.22 12.54
C ARG A 277 -14.69 -12.54 13.22
N LYS A 278 -13.81 -13.53 13.14
CA LYS A 278 -13.96 -14.79 13.90
C LYS A 278 -13.93 -14.53 15.40
N PHE A 279 -13.02 -13.68 15.86
CA PHE A 279 -12.92 -13.30 17.26
C PHE A 279 -14.16 -12.54 17.73
N ALA A 280 -14.61 -11.52 16.98
CA ALA A 280 -15.83 -10.79 17.29
C ALA A 280 -17.06 -11.72 17.37
N LYS A 281 -17.19 -12.64 16.40
CA LYS A 281 -18.26 -13.65 16.40
C LYS A 281 -18.20 -14.56 17.63
N HIS A 282 -17.00 -14.99 18.02
CA HIS A 282 -16.79 -15.81 19.23
C HIS A 282 -17.21 -15.08 20.50
N LEU A 283 -16.86 -13.80 20.65
CA LEU A 283 -17.25 -12.96 21.79
C LEU A 283 -18.76 -12.83 21.89
N LEU A 284 -19.42 -12.53 20.76
CA LEU A 284 -20.89 -12.40 20.72
C LEU A 284 -21.59 -13.70 21.07
N GLN A 285 -21.12 -14.84 20.54
CA GLN A 285 -21.72 -16.17 20.82
C GLN A 285 -21.60 -16.58 22.30
N ASN A 286 -20.56 -16.13 22.96
CA ASN A 286 -20.32 -16.48 24.37
C ASN A 286 -20.72 -15.38 25.36
N ASN A 287 -21.40 -14.31 24.91
CA ASN A 287 -21.78 -13.15 25.72
C ASN A 287 -20.59 -12.52 26.49
N ILE A 288 -19.39 -12.58 25.92
CA ILE A 288 -18.19 -12.00 26.53
C ILE A 288 -18.15 -10.51 26.20
N LYS A 289 -18.24 -9.68 27.23
CA LYS A 289 -18.03 -8.23 27.11
C LYS A 289 -16.54 -7.95 27.25
N LEU A 290 -15.93 -7.32 26.26
CA LEU A 290 -14.63 -6.69 26.44
C LEU A 290 -14.84 -5.50 27.36
N ASN A 291 -14.16 -5.48 28.49
CA ASN A 291 -14.09 -4.26 29.30
C ASN A 291 -13.24 -3.24 28.52
N PRO A 292 -13.68 -1.98 28.43
CA PRO A 292 -12.96 -0.91 27.75
C PRO A 292 -11.60 -0.64 28.40
#